data_5cd6a085308f573232743618dbedd004
#
_entry.id   5cd6a085308f573232743618dbedd004
#
_cell.length_a   1.000
_cell.length_b   1.000
_cell.length_c   1.000
_cell.angle_alpha   90.00
_cell.angle_beta   90.00
_cell.angle_gamma   90.00
#
_symmetry.space_group_name_H-M   'P 1'
#
loop_
_entity.id
_entity.type
_entity.pdbx_description
1 polymer ?
#
loop_
_entity_poly.entity_id
_entity_poly.type
_entity_poly.pdbx_seq_one_letter_code
_entity_poly.pdbx_strand_id
1 'polypeptide(L)'
;YGDTLEDFAAVKVKNSLVGSKNPRARYRKCFTAEDVAASAMVADPLRLMDICATSDGGAALIVSSLEYAEKLGKGDAPRVAAISTVTPTFASGVVEMPDIATDSAAAAGVEAHSYRSMLPLKAYEEAGIGPEDVDLAEVYDLSTALELDWIEDLQLAPRGEAAGLLRAGDTALGGKIPVNVSGGLACFGEAVPAQALAQICELTWQLRGESGDRQVEGARVGITANQGLFGHGSSVIVKK
;
A
#
# COMPACT_ATOMS: atom_id res chain seq x y z
N TYR A 1 -0.98 -15.00 13.23
CA TYR A 1 -1.10 -15.96 12.11
C TYR A 1 0.17 -16.78 11.87
N GLY A 2 1.26 -16.49 12.57
CA GLY A 2 2.51 -17.24 12.47
C GLY A 2 3.53 -16.59 11.52
N ASP A 3 3.37 -15.32 11.23
CA ASP A 3 4.39 -14.52 10.53
C ASP A 3 5.65 -14.40 11.37
N THR A 4 6.79 -14.39 10.73
CA THR A 4 8.09 -14.44 11.37
C THR A 4 8.92 -13.17 11.07
N LEU A 5 10.01 -12.98 11.79
CA LEU A 5 10.94 -11.88 11.52
C LEU A 5 11.61 -12.03 10.13
N GLU A 6 11.73 -13.25 9.65
CA GLU A 6 12.23 -13.54 8.30
C GLU A 6 11.25 -13.04 7.24
N ASP A 7 9.95 -13.13 7.50
CA ASP A 7 8.92 -12.59 6.59
C ASP A 7 8.99 -11.07 6.54
N PHE A 8 9.15 -10.40 7.68
CA PHE A 8 9.33 -8.94 7.72
C PHE A 8 10.60 -8.52 6.97
N ALA A 9 11.70 -9.22 7.18
CA ALA A 9 12.92 -8.98 6.42
C ALA A 9 12.72 -9.22 4.91
N ALA A 10 11.96 -10.24 4.51
CA ALA A 10 11.68 -10.54 3.11
C ALA A 10 10.88 -9.42 2.42
N VAL A 11 9.96 -8.76 3.12
CA VAL A 11 9.27 -7.54 2.61
C VAL A 11 10.30 -6.46 2.29
N LYS A 12 11.22 -6.15 3.21
CA LYS A 12 12.27 -5.15 2.98
C LYS A 12 13.16 -5.52 1.80
N VAL A 13 13.57 -6.77 1.72
CA VAL A 13 14.40 -7.27 0.60
C VAL A 13 13.65 -7.07 -0.71
N LYS A 14 12.41 -7.54 -0.81
CA LYS A 14 11.55 -7.39 -1.99
C LYS A 14 11.43 -5.92 -2.42
N ASN A 15 11.05 -5.03 -1.50
CA ASN A 15 10.88 -3.61 -1.78
C ASN A 15 12.19 -2.94 -2.20
N SER A 16 13.33 -3.39 -1.66
CA SER A 16 14.65 -2.86 -2.03
C SER A 16 15.06 -3.19 -3.46
N LEU A 17 14.67 -4.35 -3.98
CA LEU A 17 14.97 -4.75 -5.35
C LEU A 17 14.34 -3.81 -6.39
N VAL A 18 13.10 -3.39 -6.16
CA VAL A 18 12.41 -2.43 -7.03
C VAL A 18 12.77 -0.99 -6.69
N GLY A 19 12.92 -0.66 -5.42
CA GLY A 19 13.38 0.65 -4.96
C GLY A 19 14.74 1.03 -5.49
N SER A 20 15.66 0.08 -5.64
CA SER A 20 17.00 0.32 -6.24
C SER A 20 16.92 0.80 -7.71
N LYS A 21 15.87 0.40 -8.42
CA LYS A 21 15.59 0.79 -9.81
C LYS A 21 14.75 2.09 -9.90
N ASN A 22 14.19 2.57 -8.79
CA ASN A 22 13.38 3.77 -8.79
C ASN A 22 14.26 5.02 -8.63
N PRO A 23 14.36 5.88 -9.66
CA PRO A 23 15.20 7.09 -9.58
C PRO A 23 14.73 8.09 -8.53
N ARG A 24 13.49 7.96 -8.05
CA ARG A 24 12.87 8.82 -7.03
C ARG A 24 12.95 8.25 -5.63
N ALA A 25 13.42 7.00 -5.46
CA ALA A 25 13.52 6.37 -4.16
C ALA A 25 14.65 6.97 -3.30
N ARG A 26 14.39 7.10 -2.00
CA ARG A 26 15.39 7.52 -1.02
C ARG A 26 16.50 6.48 -0.88
N TYR A 27 16.13 5.20 -0.75
CA TYR A 27 17.08 4.10 -0.69
C TYR A 27 17.13 3.39 -2.04
N ARG A 28 18.22 3.61 -2.76
CA ARG A 28 18.48 3.02 -4.08
C ARG A 28 19.52 1.89 -4.00
N LYS A 29 19.45 1.10 -2.95
CA LYS A 29 20.35 -0.02 -2.66
C LYS A 29 19.51 -1.26 -2.39
N CYS A 30 19.94 -2.40 -2.93
CA CYS A 30 19.40 -3.70 -2.52
C CYS A 30 19.91 -4.05 -1.13
N PHE A 31 19.03 -4.58 -0.29
CA PHE A 31 19.34 -5.09 1.04
C PHE A 31 19.16 -6.60 1.06
N THR A 32 19.90 -7.27 1.95
CA THR A 32 19.72 -8.69 2.24
C THR A 32 18.96 -8.88 3.55
N ALA A 33 18.50 -10.10 3.81
CA ALA A 33 17.86 -10.44 5.09
C ALA A 33 18.84 -10.24 6.27
N GLU A 34 20.12 -10.50 6.04
CA GLU A 34 21.20 -10.30 7.02
C GLU A 34 21.40 -8.80 7.31
N ASP A 35 21.31 -7.92 6.30
CA ASP A 35 21.38 -6.47 6.50
C ASP A 35 20.22 -6.01 7.41
N VAL A 36 19.01 -6.54 7.19
CA VAL A 36 17.83 -6.23 8.02
C VAL A 36 18.04 -6.72 9.45
N ALA A 37 18.43 -7.98 9.60
CA ALA A 37 18.65 -8.61 10.90
C ALA A 37 19.79 -7.95 11.70
N ALA A 38 20.79 -7.38 11.03
CA ALA A 38 21.91 -6.65 11.66
C ALA A 38 21.55 -5.19 11.99
N SER A 39 20.42 -4.67 11.51
CA SER A 39 20.04 -3.28 11.78
C SER A 39 19.62 -3.08 13.23
N ALA A 40 19.73 -1.84 13.72
CA ALA A 40 19.43 -1.51 15.11
C ALA A 40 17.97 -1.83 15.48
N MET A 41 17.77 -2.41 16.66
CA MET A 41 16.43 -2.58 17.24
C MET A 41 15.84 -1.21 17.58
N VAL A 42 14.64 -0.93 17.14
CA VAL A 42 13.93 0.33 17.42
C VAL A 42 12.82 0.10 18.44
N ALA A 43 11.96 -0.86 18.19
CA ALA A 43 10.89 -1.26 19.08
C ALA A 43 10.64 -2.75 18.87
N ASP A 44 10.99 -3.60 19.85
CA ASP A 44 10.87 -5.06 19.73
C ASP A 44 9.47 -5.46 19.25
N PRO A 45 9.36 -6.26 18.16
CA PRO A 45 10.41 -6.95 17.42
C PRO A 45 10.99 -6.16 16.22
N LEU A 46 10.56 -4.91 15.97
CA LEU A 46 10.90 -4.15 14.77
C LEU A 46 12.30 -3.52 14.85
N ARG A 47 13.04 -3.68 13.78
CA ARG A 47 14.35 -3.08 13.57
C ARG A 47 14.27 -1.86 12.66
N LEU A 48 15.35 -1.11 12.59
CA LEU A 48 15.41 0.12 11.78
C LEU A 48 15.05 -0.12 10.31
N MET A 49 15.41 -1.26 9.74
CA MET A 49 15.08 -1.57 8.35
C MET A 49 13.69 -2.16 8.15
N ASP A 50 12.98 -2.50 9.23
CA ASP A 50 11.59 -2.91 9.18
C ASP A 50 10.62 -1.72 9.14
N ILE A 51 11.11 -0.51 9.39
CA ILE A 51 10.30 0.71 9.38
C ILE A 51 10.58 1.58 8.15
N CYS A 52 9.61 2.44 7.84
CA CYS A 52 9.67 3.36 6.71
C CYS A 52 10.90 4.27 6.72
N ALA A 53 11.29 4.69 5.54
CA ALA A 53 12.39 5.64 5.35
C ALA A 53 11.85 7.07 5.43
N THR A 54 11.91 7.70 6.62
CA THR A 54 11.52 9.11 6.78
C THR A 54 12.24 9.98 5.74
N SER A 55 11.48 10.77 4.99
CA SER A 55 11.97 11.49 3.82
C SER A 55 11.32 12.86 3.69
N ASP A 56 11.98 13.75 2.98
CA ASP A 56 11.37 14.93 2.38
C ASP A 56 10.95 14.59 0.95
N GLY A 57 9.79 15.10 0.52
CA GLY A 57 9.31 14.82 -0.82
C GLY A 57 8.08 15.63 -1.19
N GLY A 58 7.72 15.57 -2.47
CA GLY A 58 6.53 16.20 -3.00
C GLY A 58 5.99 15.40 -4.17
N ALA A 59 4.68 15.38 -4.32
CA ALA A 59 3.99 14.78 -5.46
C ALA A 59 2.84 15.67 -5.91
N ALA A 60 2.53 15.63 -7.19
CA ALA A 60 1.43 16.37 -7.78
C ALA A 60 0.72 15.52 -8.83
N LEU A 61 -0.60 15.60 -8.82
CA LEU A 61 -1.48 14.97 -9.81
C LEU A 61 -2.26 16.06 -10.53
N ILE A 62 -2.40 15.89 -11.85
CA ILE A 62 -3.32 16.70 -12.65
C ILE A 62 -4.51 15.81 -12.96
N VAL A 63 -5.69 16.23 -12.52
CA VAL A 63 -6.96 15.56 -12.81
C VAL A 63 -7.84 16.45 -13.65
N SER A 64 -8.62 15.84 -14.54
CA SER A 64 -9.57 16.56 -15.39
C SER A 64 -10.81 15.70 -15.65
N SER A 65 -11.86 16.32 -16.18
CA SER A 65 -12.95 15.53 -16.74
C SER A 65 -12.48 14.71 -17.95
N LEU A 66 -13.14 13.59 -18.21
CA LEU A 66 -12.86 12.76 -19.39
C LEU A 66 -13.02 13.57 -20.68
N GLU A 67 -14.08 14.35 -20.79
CA GLU A 67 -14.34 15.23 -21.94
C GLU A 67 -13.16 16.18 -22.22
N TYR A 68 -12.58 16.76 -21.17
CA TYR A 68 -11.43 17.65 -21.33
C TYR A 68 -10.16 16.89 -21.72
N ALA A 69 -9.94 15.71 -21.13
CA ALA A 69 -8.83 14.84 -21.50
C ALA A 69 -8.91 14.43 -22.98
N GLU A 70 -10.08 14.07 -23.47
CA GLU A 70 -10.32 13.74 -24.87
C GLU A 70 -10.01 14.90 -25.82
N LYS A 71 -10.44 16.12 -25.45
CA LYS A 71 -10.09 17.35 -26.20
C LYS A 71 -8.60 17.60 -26.29
N LEU A 72 -7.84 17.16 -25.30
CA LEU A 72 -6.39 17.24 -25.28
C LEU A 72 -5.69 16.03 -25.94
N GLY A 73 -6.44 15.08 -26.53
CA GLY A 73 -5.88 13.86 -27.10
C GLY A 73 -5.34 12.87 -26.05
N LYS A 74 -5.87 12.92 -24.83
CA LYS A 74 -5.50 12.09 -23.68
C LYS A 74 -6.65 11.19 -23.19
N GLY A 75 -7.55 10.83 -24.09
CA GLY A 75 -8.71 9.98 -23.75
C GLY A 75 -8.35 8.56 -23.27
N ASP A 76 -7.11 8.12 -23.52
CA ASP A 76 -6.54 6.85 -23.06
C ASP A 76 -5.82 6.94 -21.68
N ALA A 77 -5.84 8.12 -21.05
CA ALA A 77 -5.24 8.31 -19.74
C ALA A 77 -5.92 7.41 -18.68
N PRO A 78 -5.16 6.92 -17.69
CA PRO A 78 -5.74 6.19 -16.57
C PRO A 78 -6.82 7.02 -15.87
N ARG A 79 -7.89 6.37 -15.44
CA ARG A 79 -9.06 7.00 -14.83
C ARG A 79 -9.12 6.64 -13.35
N VAL A 80 -9.46 7.62 -12.52
CA VAL A 80 -9.84 7.35 -11.13
C VAL A 80 -11.23 6.69 -11.18
N ALA A 81 -11.27 5.42 -10.81
CA ALA A 81 -12.48 4.60 -10.83
C ALA A 81 -13.22 4.64 -9.50
N ALA A 82 -12.49 4.81 -8.39
CA ALA A 82 -13.07 4.95 -7.06
C ALA A 82 -12.14 5.74 -6.13
N ILE A 83 -12.75 6.40 -5.14
CA ILE A 83 -12.06 7.03 -4.01
C ILE A 83 -12.84 6.69 -2.75
N SER A 84 -12.28 5.85 -1.89
CA SER A 84 -12.84 5.56 -0.58
C SER A 84 -12.05 6.29 0.49
N THR A 85 -12.76 6.96 1.40
CA THR A 85 -12.19 7.52 2.63
C THR A 85 -13.03 7.05 3.80
N VAL A 86 -12.38 6.48 4.79
CA VAL A 86 -13.03 5.89 5.96
C VAL A 86 -12.37 6.44 7.21
N THR A 87 -13.19 6.79 8.20
CA THR A 87 -12.75 7.13 9.54
C THR A 87 -13.20 6.04 10.50
N PRO A 88 -12.53 5.85 11.65
CA PRO A 88 -13.00 4.95 12.69
C PRO A 88 -14.42 5.30 13.11
N THR A 89 -15.22 4.28 13.38
CA THR A 89 -16.54 4.46 13.97
C THR A 89 -16.41 4.78 15.45
N PHE A 90 -17.45 5.40 16.01
CA PHE A 90 -17.57 5.68 17.43
C PHE A 90 -17.28 4.44 18.25
N ALA A 91 -16.61 4.04 18.95
CA ALA A 91 -16.16 2.96 19.80
C ALA A 91 -14.76 2.44 19.45
N SER A 92 -14.26 2.65 18.22
CA SER A 92 -12.91 2.23 17.86
C SER A 92 -11.84 3.26 18.22
N GLY A 93 -12.25 4.44 18.69
CA GLY A 93 -11.32 5.51 19.04
C GLY A 93 -10.68 6.20 17.82
N VAL A 94 -9.91 7.24 18.09
CA VAL A 94 -9.24 8.06 17.09
C VAL A 94 -7.98 7.38 16.57
N VAL A 95 -7.42 6.46 17.35
CA VAL A 95 -6.28 5.63 16.98
C VAL A 95 -6.70 4.19 17.21
N GLU A 96 -6.61 3.35 16.18
CA GLU A 96 -6.74 1.91 16.39
C GLU A 96 -5.55 1.40 17.20
N MET A 97 -5.59 1.67 18.49
CA MET A 97 -4.69 1.03 19.43
C MET A 97 -5.43 -0.14 20.07
N PRO A 98 -4.83 -1.32 20.11
CA PRO A 98 -5.40 -2.41 20.87
C PRO A 98 -5.77 -1.90 22.25
N ASP A 99 -6.96 -2.20 22.72
CA ASP A 99 -7.43 -1.98 24.09
C ASP A 99 -7.92 -0.58 24.53
N ILE A 100 -7.77 0.48 23.72
CA ILE A 100 -8.21 1.82 24.18
C ILE A 100 -9.74 2.03 24.11
N ALA A 101 -10.45 1.29 23.29
CA ALA A 101 -11.89 1.50 23.08
C ALA A 101 -12.77 0.27 23.38
N THR A 102 -12.18 -0.83 23.81
CA THR A 102 -12.87 -2.10 24.01
C THR A 102 -14.02 -2.00 25.01
N ASP A 103 -13.83 -1.34 26.11
CA ASP A 103 -14.87 -1.20 27.15
C ASP A 103 -16.03 -0.35 26.66
N SER A 104 -15.77 0.72 25.91
CA SER A 104 -16.81 1.58 25.35
C SER A 104 -17.59 0.88 24.23
N ALA A 105 -16.90 0.12 23.37
CA ALA A 105 -17.54 -0.67 22.32
C ALA A 105 -18.43 -1.77 22.90
N ALA A 106 -17.92 -2.51 23.87
CA ALA A 106 -18.67 -3.55 24.56
C ALA A 106 -19.91 -2.97 25.28
N ALA A 107 -19.76 -1.82 25.95
CA ALA A 107 -20.85 -1.15 26.64
C ALA A 107 -21.93 -0.60 25.68
N ALA A 108 -21.53 -0.19 24.49
CA ALA A 108 -22.47 0.32 23.49
C ALA A 108 -23.13 -0.79 22.66
N GLY A 109 -22.67 -2.05 22.77
CA GLY A 109 -23.15 -3.16 21.94
C GLY A 109 -22.91 -2.96 20.44
N VAL A 110 -21.92 -2.14 20.09
CA VAL A 110 -21.56 -1.85 18.69
C VAL A 110 -20.46 -2.79 18.27
N GLU A 111 -20.68 -3.52 17.19
CA GLU A 111 -19.64 -4.32 16.57
C GLU A 111 -18.58 -3.38 15.96
N ALA A 112 -17.36 -3.47 16.47
CA ALA A 112 -16.26 -2.65 15.97
C ALA A 112 -15.74 -3.26 14.66
N HIS A 113 -16.01 -2.60 13.55
CA HIS A 113 -15.36 -2.93 12.28
C HIS A 113 -14.11 -2.06 12.12
N SER A 114 -12.97 -2.70 11.84
CA SER A 114 -11.75 -1.97 11.48
C SER A 114 -12.02 -1.08 10.25
N TYR A 115 -11.66 0.19 10.33
CA TYR A 115 -11.73 1.10 9.18
C TYR A 115 -10.92 0.55 8.00
N ARG A 116 -9.84 -0.18 8.27
CA ARG A 116 -8.96 -0.76 7.26
C ARG A 116 -9.68 -1.82 6.42
N SER A 117 -10.50 -2.66 7.03
CA SER A 117 -11.29 -3.66 6.31
C SER A 117 -12.45 -3.05 5.51
N MET A 118 -13.01 -1.93 5.98
CA MET A 118 -14.09 -1.24 5.29
C MET A 118 -13.62 -0.40 4.11
N LEU A 119 -12.35 0.02 4.13
CA LEU A 119 -11.77 0.92 3.15
C LEU A 119 -11.79 0.33 1.73
N PRO A 120 -11.28 -0.88 1.46
CA PRO A 120 -11.30 -1.48 0.14
C PRO A 120 -12.70 -1.88 -0.32
N LEU A 121 -13.56 -2.34 0.59
CA LEU A 121 -14.93 -2.73 0.23
C LEU A 121 -15.69 -1.61 -0.45
N LYS A 122 -15.62 -0.40 0.09
CA LYS A 122 -16.24 0.78 -0.52
C LYS A 122 -15.60 1.16 -1.86
N ALA A 123 -14.28 1.02 -1.98
CA ALA A 123 -13.59 1.31 -3.22
C ALA A 123 -13.94 0.29 -4.32
N TYR A 124 -14.01 -0.99 -3.98
CA TYR A 124 -14.43 -2.05 -4.91
C TYR A 124 -15.88 -1.86 -5.36
N GLU A 125 -16.78 -1.58 -4.44
CA GLU A 125 -18.19 -1.32 -4.74
C GLU A 125 -18.35 -0.13 -5.70
N GLU A 126 -17.68 1.00 -5.44
CA GLU A 126 -17.73 2.20 -6.29
C GLU A 126 -17.12 1.92 -7.68
N ALA A 127 -16.01 1.20 -7.74
CA ALA A 127 -15.34 0.86 -9.00
C ALA A 127 -16.04 -0.26 -9.79
N GLY A 128 -16.99 -0.99 -9.16
CA GLY A 128 -17.69 -2.13 -9.76
C GLY A 128 -16.76 -3.30 -10.08
N ILE A 129 -15.80 -3.61 -9.20
CA ILE A 129 -14.82 -4.69 -9.34
C ILE A 129 -14.65 -5.46 -8.03
N GLY A 130 -13.88 -6.56 -8.06
CA GLY A 130 -13.42 -7.30 -6.90
C GLY A 130 -11.89 -7.25 -6.73
N PRO A 131 -11.36 -7.79 -5.64
CA PRO A 131 -9.91 -7.91 -5.43
C PRO A 131 -9.23 -8.76 -6.50
N GLU A 132 -9.95 -9.69 -7.14
CA GLU A 132 -9.47 -10.54 -8.23
C GLU A 132 -9.19 -9.78 -9.54
N ASP A 133 -9.70 -8.56 -9.68
CA ASP A 133 -9.49 -7.71 -10.84
C ASP A 133 -8.27 -6.78 -10.70
N VAL A 134 -7.62 -6.79 -9.52
CA VAL A 134 -6.48 -5.90 -9.23
C VAL A 134 -5.19 -6.51 -9.77
N ASP A 135 -4.45 -5.74 -10.56
CA ASP A 135 -3.17 -6.16 -11.14
C ASP A 135 -1.95 -5.75 -10.29
N LEU A 136 -2.07 -4.69 -9.50
CA LEU A 136 -1.00 -4.23 -8.60
C LEU A 136 -1.56 -3.36 -7.48
N ALA A 137 -0.81 -3.29 -6.37
CA ALA A 137 -1.16 -2.44 -5.24
C ALA A 137 0.05 -1.60 -4.75
N GLU A 138 -0.22 -0.38 -4.33
CA GLU A 138 0.70 0.47 -3.57
C GLU A 138 0.09 0.72 -2.19
N VAL A 139 0.70 0.18 -1.15
CA VAL A 139 0.16 0.21 0.21
C VAL A 139 1.06 0.97 1.17
N TYR A 140 0.49 1.42 2.27
CA TYR A 140 1.17 2.18 3.31
C TYR A 140 1.96 1.23 4.23
N ASP A 141 3.15 0.86 3.82
CA ASP A 141 4.09 0.02 4.58
C ASP A 141 4.92 0.85 5.56
N LEU A 142 4.26 1.46 6.56
CA LEU A 142 4.93 2.16 7.67
C LEU A 142 5.93 1.25 8.39
N SER A 143 5.61 -0.03 8.43
CA SER A 143 6.52 -1.13 8.75
C SER A 143 6.32 -2.28 7.78
N THR A 144 7.30 -3.16 7.69
CA THR A 144 7.24 -4.36 6.86
C THR A 144 6.07 -5.27 7.25
N ALA A 145 5.76 -5.38 8.53
CA ALA A 145 4.57 -6.11 9.02
C ALA A 145 3.27 -5.51 8.47
N LEU A 146 3.20 -4.17 8.40
CA LEU A 146 2.00 -3.48 7.95
C LEU A 146 1.73 -3.69 6.44
N GLU A 147 2.75 -3.98 5.63
CA GLU A 147 2.55 -4.38 4.24
C GLU A 147 1.74 -5.68 4.16
N LEU A 148 2.08 -6.68 5.00
CA LEU A 148 1.35 -7.95 5.04
C LEU A 148 -0.11 -7.74 5.48
N ASP A 149 -0.31 -6.93 6.50
CA ASP A 149 -1.67 -6.58 6.94
C ASP A 149 -2.48 -5.92 5.83
N TRP A 150 -1.90 -4.97 5.08
CA TRP A 150 -2.61 -4.30 3.98
C TRP A 150 -2.95 -5.24 2.83
N ILE A 151 -2.09 -6.21 2.52
CA ILE A 151 -2.40 -7.23 1.52
C ILE A 151 -3.68 -7.99 1.90
N GLU A 152 -3.84 -8.31 3.17
CA GLU A 152 -5.02 -8.98 3.70
C GLU A 152 -6.23 -8.05 3.84
N ASP A 153 -6.02 -6.82 4.29
CA ASP A 153 -7.07 -5.82 4.39
C ASP A 153 -7.65 -5.45 3.02
N LEU A 154 -6.82 -5.38 1.97
CA LEU A 154 -7.24 -5.22 0.58
C LEU A 154 -7.86 -6.51 -0.01
N GLN A 155 -7.95 -7.60 0.75
CA GLN A 155 -8.47 -8.91 0.32
C GLN A 155 -7.69 -9.51 -0.88
N LEU A 156 -6.44 -9.10 -1.07
CA LEU A 156 -5.54 -9.69 -2.06
C LEU A 156 -5.01 -11.06 -1.59
N ALA A 157 -5.10 -11.32 -0.30
CA ALA A 157 -4.90 -12.61 0.34
C ALA A 157 -5.97 -12.85 1.42
N PRO A 158 -6.34 -14.11 1.71
CA PRO A 158 -7.10 -14.45 2.92
C PRO A 158 -6.32 -14.05 4.19
N ARG A 159 -7.04 -13.85 5.29
CA ARG A 159 -6.42 -13.55 6.59
C ARG A 159 -5.42 -14.63 7.02
N GLY A 160 -4.19 -14.19 7.32
CA GLY A 160 -3.07 -15.06 7.72
C GLY A 160 -2.30 -15.68 6.57
N GLU A 161 -2.56 -15.31 5.31
CA GLU A 161 -1.93 -15.91 4.14
C GLU A 161 -0.99 -14.96 3.36
N ALA A 162 -0.91 -13.69 3.74
CA ALA A 162 -0.07 -12.71 3.03
C ALA A 162 1.42 -13.10 3.00
N ALA A 163 1.96 -13.60 4.13
CA ALA A 163 3.33 -14.08 4.18
C ALA A 163 3.56 -15.32 3.28
N GLY A 164 2.51 -16.14 3.07
CA GLY A 164 2.55 -17.25 2.11
C GLY A 164 2.74 -16.75 0.67
N LEU A 165 1.99 -15.72 0.26
CA LEU A 165 2.16 -15.10 -1.07
C LEU A 165 3.54 -14.44 -1.23
N LEU A 166 4.03 -13.79 -0.18
CA LEU A 166 5.37 -13.20 -0.16
C LEU A 166 6.45 -14.28 -0.39
N ARG A 167 6.40 -15.39 0.35
CA ARG A 167 7.34 -16.51 0.24
C ARG A 167 7.27 -17.18 -1.15
N ALA A 168 6.10 -17.23 -1.75
CA ALA A 168 5.91 -17.72 -3.12
C ALA A 168 6.44 -16.77 -4.19
N GLY A 169 6.76 -15.51 -3.83
CA GLY A 169 7.16 -14.47 -4.77
C GLY A 169 5.97 -13.82 -5.50
N ASP A 170 4.75 -14.13 -5.11
CA ASP A 170 3.54 -13.64 -5.77
C ASP A 170 3.35 -12.13 -5.61
N THR A 171 3.89 -11.52 -4.53
CA THR A 171 3.83 -10.07 -4.27
C THR A 171 5.02 -9.29 -4.85
N ALA A 172 5.99 -9.98 -5.44
CA ALA A 172 7.15 -9.35 -6.09
C ALA A 172 6.81 -8.88 -7.51
N LEU A 173 7.67 -8.04 -8.08
CA LEU A 173 7.57 -7.66 -9.49
C LEU A 173 7.61 -8.91 -10.38
N GLY A 174 6.60 -9.08 -11.22
CA GLY A 174 6.41 -10.28 -12.04
C GLY A 174 5.67 -11.43 -11.36
N GLY A 175 5.29 -11.28 -10.08
CA GLY A 175 4.40 -12.19 -9.36
C GLY A 175 2.92 -11.98 -9.75
N LYS A 176 2.02 -12.72 -9.10
CA LYS A 176 0.58 -12.68 -9.40
C LYS A 176 -0.08 -11.37 -9.04
N ILE A 177 0.33 -10.78 -7.91
CA ILE A 177 -0.19 -9.52 -7.38
C ILE A 177 0.96 -8.66 -6.83
N PRO A 178 1.72 -7.97 -7.70
CA PRO A 178 2.82 -7.11 -7.27
C PRO A 178 2.37 -6.03 -6.30
N VAL A 179 3.08 -5.90 -5.18
CA VAL A 179 2.80 -4.91 -4.13
C VAL A 179 4.03 -4.04 -3.93
N ASN A 180 3.83 -2.72 -3.85
CA ASN A 180 4.86 -1.73 -3.60
C ASN A 180 6.00 -1.76 -4.62
N VAL A 181 5.65 -1.78 -5.91
CA VAL A 181 6.63 -1.74 -7.00
C VAL A 181 7.37 -0.41 -7.12
N SER A 182 6.93 0.62 -6.39
CA SER A 182 7.69 1.86 -6.18
C SER A 182 8.92 1.66 -5.29
N GLY A 183 8.93 0.61 -4.48
CA GLY A 183 9.85 0.33 -3.38
C GLY A 183 9.19 0.51 -2.00
N GLY A 184 7.92 0.90 -1.96
CA GLY A 184 7.18 1.15 -0.74
C GLY A 184 7.77 2.27 0.12
N LEU A 185 7.15 2.58 1.24
CA LEU A 185 7.70 3.54 2.21
C LEU A 185 9.04 3.06 2.76
N ALA A 186 9.24 1.76 2.77
CA ALA A 186 10.49 1.13 3.22
C ALA A 186 11.71 1.56 2.40
N CYS A 187 11.57 1.87 1.11
CA CYS A 187 12.69 2.25 0.23
C CYS A 187 12.42 3.52 -0.58
N PHE A 188 11.23 3.68 -1.15
CA PHE A 188 10.84 4.92 -1.83
C PHE A 188 10.88 6.10 -0.86
N GLY A 189 10.29 5.94 0.31
CA GLY A 189 10.34 6.89 1.41
C GLY A 189 8.96 7.36 1.86
N GLU A 190 8.91 7.86 3.09
CA GLU A 190 7.72 8.45 3.68
C GLU A 190 7.89 9.95 3.83
N ALA A 191 7.16 10.73 3.03
CA ALA A 191 7.05 12.18 3.11
C ALA A 191 5.56 12.53 3.25
N VAL A 192 5.05 12.46 4.48
CA VAL A 192 3.62 12.65 4.79
C VAL A 192 3.18 14.07 4.45
N PRO A 193 2.08 14.28 3.67
CA PRO A 193 1.19 13.32 3.01
C PRO A 193 1.57 13.01 1.54
N ALA A 194 2.73 13.50 1.06
CA ALA A 194 3.12 13.43 -0.35
C ALA A 194 3.19 12.00 -0.89
N GLN A 195 3.56 11.01 -0.04
CA GLN A 195 3.64 9.61 -0.49
C GLN A 195 2.30 9.04 -0.95
N ALA A 196 1.17 9.46 -0.37
CA ALA A 196 -0.15 8.99 -0.82
C ALA A 196 -0.44 9.41 -2.26
N LEU A 197 -0.06 10.64 -2.64
CA LEU A 197 -0.13 11.10 -4.02
C LEU A 197 0.91 10.40 -4.90
N ALA A 198 2.10 10.15 -4.38
CA ALA A 198 3.17 9.45 -5.11
C ALA A 198 2.78 8.00 -5.45
N GLN A 199 2.04 7.30 -4.60
CA GLN A 199 1.49 5.99 -4.90
C GLN A 199 0.52 6.05 -6.10
N ILE A 200 -0.35 7.05 -6.19
CA ILE A 200 -1.24 7.24 -7.33
C ILE A 200 -0.43 7.60 -8.60
N CYS A 201 0.65 8.36 -8.45
CA CYS A 201 1.58 8.62 -9.55
C CYS A 201 2.21 7.31 -10.05
N GLU A 202 2.67 6.44 -9.14
CA GLU A 202 3.24 5.14 -9.51
C GLU A 202 2.22 4.29 -10.26
N LEU A 203 0.99 4.12 -9.74
CA LEU A 203 -0.07 3.41 -10.45
C LEU A 203 -0.31 4.00 -11.83
N THR A 204 -0.32 5.33 -11.95
CA THR A 204 -0.52 6.02 -13.23
C THR A 204 0.59 5.67 -14.23
N TRP A 205 1.85 5.67 -13.80
CA TRP A 205 2.98 5.30 -14.66
C TRP A 205 2.94 3.83 -15.06
N GLN A 206 2.59 2.95 -14.13
CA GLN A 206 2.43 1.52 -14.39
C GLN A 206 1.35 1.28 -15.46
N LEU A 207 0.18 1.88 -15.31
CA LEU A 207 -0.93 1.73 -16.26
C LEU A 207 -0.65 2.36 -17.62
N ARG A 208 0.28 3.31 -17.70
CA ARG A 208 0.75 3.90 -18.96
C ARG A 208 1.89 3.13 -19.63
N GLY A 209 2.52 2.19 -18.92
CA GLY A 209 3.74 1.52 -19.41
C GLY A 209 5.00 2.39 -19.31
N GLU A 210 5.03 3.32 -18.33
CA GLU A 210 6.10 4.32 -18.17
C GLU A 210 7.04 4.02 -17.00
N SER A 211 6.94 2.82 -16.38
CA SER A 211 7.69 2.47 -15.16
C SER A 211 9.06 1.84 -15.41
N GLY A 212 9.45 1.65 -16.67
CA GLY A 212 10.77 1.10 -17.06
C GLY A 212 11.02 -0.28 -16.45
N ASP A 213 12.18 -0.47 -15.82
CA ASP A 213 12.58 -1.76 -15.21
C ASP A 213 11.71 -2.22 -14.03
N ARG A 214 10.72 -1.42 -13.64
CA ARG A 214 9.74 -1.72 -12.60
C ARG A 214 8.34 -1.97 -13.15
N GLN A 215 8.22 -2.07 -14.47
CA GLN A 215 6.93 -2.22 -15.14
C GLN A 215 6.26 -3.53 -14.77
N VAL A 216 5.00 -3.44 -14.34
CA VAL A 216 4.08 -4.57 -14.25
C VAL A 216 3.42 -4.75 -15.61
N GLU A 217 3.80 -5.81 -16.30
CA GLU A 217 3.36 -6.05 -17.66
C GLU A 217 1.84 -6.29 -17.73
N GLY A 218 1.18 -5.59 -18.63
CA GLY A 218 -0.25 -5.75 -18.87
C GLY A 218 -1.17 -5.15 -17.80
N ALA A 219 -0.64 -4.45 -16.81
CA ALA A 219 -1.44 -3.85 -15.74
C ALA A 219 -2.52 -2.88 -16.27
N ARG A 220 -3.73 -3.04 -15.79
CA ARG A 220 -4.91 -2.24 -16.14
C ARG A 220 -5.65 -1.69 -14.94
N VAL A 221 -5.50 -2.30 -13.77
CA VAL A 221 -6.17 -1.92 -12.52
C VAL A 221 -5.16 -1.86 -11.39
N GLY A 222 -5.03 -0.70 -10.78
CA GLY A 222 -4.19 -0.52 -9.61
C GLY A 222 -4.99 0.04 -8.44
N ILE A 223 -4.63 -0.38 -7.22
CA ILE A 223 -5.25 0.10 -5.98
C ILE A 223 -4.20 0.67 -5.03
N THR A 224 -4.56 1.73 -4.30
CA THR A 224 -3.77 2.22 -3.17
C THR A 224 -4.46 1.91 -1.85
N ALA A 225 -3.67 1.76 -0.78
CA ALA A 225 -4.17 1.82 0.57
C ALA A 225 -3.29 2.73 1.41
N ASN A 226 -3.88 3.69 2.07
CA ASN A 226 -3.20 4.66 2.91
C ASN A 226 -3.89 4.82 4.26
N GLN A 227 -3.07 5.11 5.24
CA GLN A 227 -3.49 5.40 6.60
C GLN A 227 -2.94 6.77 7.00
N GLY A 228 -3.82 7.61 7.50
CA GLY A 228 -3.42 8.87 8.13
C GLY A 228 -3.15 8.69 9.61
N LEU A 229 -2.46 9.66 10.19
CA LEU A 229 -2.34 9.77 11.63
C LEU A 229 -3.74 9.81 12.25
N PHE A 230 -3.97 9.16 13.38
CA PHE A 230 -5.26 9.07 14.06
C PHE A 230 -6.33 8.17 13.41
N GLY A 231 -5.95 7.22 12.57
CA GLY A 231 -6.80 6.09 12.20
C GLY A 231 -7.86 6.38 11.13
N HIS A 232 -7.65 7.35 10.27
CA HIS A 232 -8.42 7.46 9.03
C HIS A 232 -7.64 6.84 7.87
N GLY A 233 -8.33 6.33 6.88
CA GLY A 233 -7.72 5.74 5.70
C GLY A 233 -8.32 6.20 4.40
N SER A 234 -7.57 6.04 3.34
CA SER A 234 -8.03 6.26 1.97
C SER A 234 -7.54 5.16 1.03
N SER A 235 -8.37 4.81 0.06
CA SER A 235 -8.03 3.93 -1.04
C SER A 235 -8.49 4.57 -2.35
N VAL A 236 -7.64 4.48 -3.37
CA VAL A 236 -7.94 4.96 -4.72
C VAL A 236 -7.73 3.81 -5.69
N ILE A 237 -8.73 3.58 -6.55
CA ILE A 237 -8.63 2.63 -7.65
C ILE A 237 -8.46 3.43 -8.95
N VAL A 238 -7.39 3.10 -9.68
CA VAL A 238 -7.08 3.67 -10.99
C VAL A 238 -7.18 2.57 -12.03
N LYS A 239 -7.86 2.84 -13.15
CA LYS A 239 -8.08 1.89 -14.25
C LYS A 239 -7.67 2.49 -15.59
N LYS A 240 -7.22 1.62 -16.50
CA LYS A 240 -6.94 1.96 -17.91
C LYS A 240 -7.96 1.32 -18.84
#